data_ca7e0af5472621ea773b571ed1d85c74
#
_entry.id   ca7e0af5472621ea773b571ed1d85c74
#
_cell.length_a   1.000
_cell.length_b   1.000
_cell.length_c   1.000
_cell.angle_alpha   90.00
_cell.angle_beta   90.00
_cell.angle_gamma   90.00
#
_symmetry.space_group_name_H-M   'P 1'
#
loop_
_entity.id
_entity.type
_entity.pdbx_description
1 polymer ?
#
loop_
_entity_poly.entity_id
_entity_poly.type
_entity_poly.pdbx_seq_one_letter_code
_entity_poly.pdbx_strand_id
1 'polypeptide(L)'
;MTAYSVTVTREDDLWVAVVDGLPKGVIGAADYEHFADLHVELPELIADLTDSDPSQFTLSWRYEINGRDVTPELRRFLALEEDLRRVQQDRMRARKEALAALTDAGLSRRVMADVVQLSHQRVQQLVSDTRSGQVDGPSVAV
;
A
#
# COMPACT_ATOMS: atom_id res chain seq x y z
N MET A 1 -19.70 9.00 -11.77
CA MET A 1 -18.35 9.33 -11.35
C MET A 1 -17.42 9.35 -12.55
N THR A 2 -16.61 10.37 -12.66
CA THR A 2 -15.71 10.52 -13.79
C THR A 2 -14.48 9.62 -13.65
N ALA A 3 -14.03 9.05 -14.75
CA ALA A 3 -12.84 8.21 -14.75
C ALA A 3 -11.77 8.80 -15.66
N TYR A 4 -10.55 8.86 -15.17
CA TYR A 4 -9.40 9.32 -15.95
C TYR A 4 -8.38 8.20 -16.03
N SER A 5 -7.62 8.17 -17.12
CA SER A 5 -6.54 7.20 -17.31
C SER A 5 -5.20 7.89 -17.13
N VAL A 6 -4.32 7.29 -16.38
CA VAL A 6 -2.98 7.81 -16.13
C VAL A 6 -1.97 6.83 -16.70
N THR A 7 -1.08 7.30 -17.57
CA THR A 7 0.04 6.51 -18.06
C THR A 7 1.32 7.01 -17.41
N VAL A 8 2.03 6.12 -16.77
CA VAL A 8 3.27 6.42 -16.07
C VAL A 8 4.44 5.85 -16.86
N THR A 9 5.44 6.68 -17.12
CA THR A 9 6.67 6.29 -17.80
C THR A 9 7.87 6.75 -16.99
N ARG A 10 9.05 6.29 -17.37
CA ARG A 10 10.30 6.69 -16.73
C ARG A 10 11.17 7.38 -17.78
N GLU A 11 11.45 8.68 -17.59
CA GLU A 11 12.22 9.47 -18.54
C GLU A 11 13.18 10.39 -17.78
N ASP A 12 14.44 10.42 -18.21
CA ASP A 12 15.45 11.33 -17.61
C ASP A 12 15.49 11.27 -16.08
N ASP A 13 15.44 10.07 -15.55
CA ASP A 13 15.48 9.81 -14.11
C ASP A 13 14.26 10.37 -13.34
N LEU A 14 13.20 10.67 -14.05
CA LEU A 14 11.94 11.12 -13.45
C LEU A 14 10.80 10.16 -13.78
N TRP A 15 9.83 10.11 -12.89
CA TRP A 15 8.57 9.42 -13.14
C TRP A 15 7.62 10.42 -13.78
N VAL A 16 7.19 10.13 -15.00
CA VAL A 16 6.32 11.03 -15.75
C VAL A 16 4.92 10.45 -15.80
N ALA A 17 3.93 11.25 -15.47
CA ALA A 17 2.53 10.85 -15.51
C ALA A 17 1.79 11.73 -16.52
N VAL A 18 1.03 11.10 -17.40
CA VAL A 18 0.17 11.78 -18.35
C VAL A 18 -1.26 11.32 -18.13
N VAL A 19 -2.17 12.27 -17.99
CA VAL A 19 -3.57 12.00 -17.70
C VAL A 19 -4.42 12.22 -18.94
N ASP A 20 -5.21 11.21 -19.30
CA ASP A 20 -6.15 11.28 -20.40
C ASP A 20 -7.58 11.36 -19.88
N GLY A 21 -8.42 12.04 -20.61
CA GLY A 21 -9.83 12.19 -20.26
C GLY A 21 -10.17 13.52 -19.63
N LEU A 22 -9.20 14.40 -19.45
CA LEU A 22 -9.44 15.72 -18.90
C LEU A 22 -10.23 16.61 -19.87
N PRO A 23 -10.88 17.68 -19.37
CA PRO A 23 -11.60 18.58 -20.23
C PRO A 23 -10.71 19.17 -21.32
N LYS A 24 -11.33 19.54 -22.46
CA LYS A 24 -10.60 20.07 -23.59
C LYS A 24 -9.80 21.32 -23.18
N GLY A 25 -8.55 21.36 -23.58
CA GLY A 25 -7.67 22.48 -23.25
C GLY A 25 -6.95 22.35 -21.92
N VAL A 26 -7.26 21.29 -21.15
CA VAL A 26 -6.56 21.04 -19.87
C VAL A 26 -5.52 19.97 -20.11
N ILE A 27 -4.28 20.28 -19.76
CA ILE A 27 -3.17 19.35 -19.90
C ILE A 27 -2.82 18.80 -18.54
N GLY A 28 -2.94 17.48 -18.37
CA GLY A 28 -2.56 16.80 -17.17
C GLY A 28 -1.27 16.02 -17.37
N ALA A 29 -0.15 16.66 -17.13
CA ALA A 29 1.15 15.99 -17.18
C ALA A 29 1.99 16.53 -16.04
N ALA A 30 2.68 15.63 -15.34
CA ALA A 30 3.53 16.00 -14.23
C ALA A 30 4.69 15.01 -14.11
N ASP A 31 5.79 15.46 -13.53
CA ASP A 31 6.92 14.59 -13.27
C ASP A 31 7.28 14.62 -11.79
N TYR A 32 7.85 13.52 -11.31
CA TYR A 32 8.17 13.34 -9.90
C TYR A 32 9.48 12.58 -9.77
N GLU A 33 10.25 12.90 -8.77
CA GLU A 33 11.49 12.19 -8.50
C GLU A 33 11.23 10.82 -7.87
N HIS A 34 10.17 10.71 -7.08
CA HIS A 34 9.85 9.48 -6.37
C HIS A 34 8.50 8.92 -6.77
N PHE A 35 8.48 7.61 -6.95
CA PHE A 35 7.28 6.89 -7.36
C PHE A 35 6.11 7.08 -6.38
N ALA A 36 6.41 7.11 -5.08
CA ALA A 36 5.38 7.29 -4.06
C ALA A 36 4.70 8.66 -4.17
N ASP A 37 5.47 9.70 -4.47
CA ASP A 37 4.95 11.07 -4.57
C ASP A 37 3.94 11.19 -5.72
N LEU A 38 4.20 10.49 -6.80
CA LEU A 38 3.32 10.47 -7.94
C LEU A 38 1.90 10.00 -7.57
N HIS A 39 1.80 8.96 -6.76
CA HIS A 39 0.51 8.40 -6.35
C HIS A 39 -0.22 9.28 -5.33
N VAL A 40 0.50 10.08 -4.58
CA VAL A 40 -0.08 10.98 -3.58
C VAL A 40 -0.46 12.32 -4.21
N GLU A 41 0.44 12.89 -5.00
CA GLU A 41 0.26 14.25 -5.49
C GLU A 41 -0.55 14.36 -6.77
N LEU A 42 -0.52 13.36 -7.63
CA LEU A 42 -1.24 13.43 -8.90
C LEU A 42 -2.77 13.53 -8.72
N PRO A 43 -3.41 12.77 -7.80
CA PRO A 43 -4.84 12.96 -7.58
C PRO A 43 -5.19 14.38 -7.14
N GLU A 44 -4.35 15.01 -6.35
CA GLU A 44 -4.56 16.39 -5.92
C GLU A 44 -4.44 17.36 -7.09
N LEU A 45 -3.46 17.14 -7.96
CA LEU A 45 -3.29 17.95 -9.15
C LEU A 45 -4.51 17.84 -10.08
N ILE A 46 -5.03 16.64 -10.28
CA ILE A 46 -6.21 16.42 -11.10
C ILE A 46 -7.43 17.13 -10.49
N ALA A 47 -7.57 17.04 -9.17
CA ALA A 47 -8.65 17.73 -8.47
C ALA A 47 -8.59 19.24 -8.69
N ASP A 48 -7.40 19.81 -8.60
CA ASP A 48 -7.20 21.23 -8.85
C ASP A 48 -7.51 21.61 -10.30
N LEU A 49 -7.03 20.81 -11.25
CA LEU A 49 -7.24 21.08 -12.67
C LEU A 49 -8.71 20.96 -13.09
N THR A 50 -9.48 20.16 -12.40
CA THR A 50 -10.89 19.91 -12.73
C THR A 50 -11.86 20.59 -11.75
N ASP A 51 -11.32 21.37 -10.82
CA ASP A 51 -12.11 22.03 -9.78
C ASP A 51 -13.07 21.06 -9.10
N SER A 52 -12.51 19.92 -8.70
CA SER A 52 -13.27 18.85 -8.07
C SER A 52 -12.53 18.29 -6.87
N ASP A 53 -13.14 17.33 -6.18
CA ASP A 53 -12.55 16.66 -5.04
C ASP A 53 -12.04 15.30 -5.49
N PRO A 54 -10.93 14.76 -4.98
CA PRO A 54 -10.45 13.44 -5.37
C PRO A 54 -11.46 12.31 -5.23
N SER A 55 -12.47 12.49 -4.39
CA SER A 55 -13.53 11.48 -4.23
C SER A 55 -14.52 11.49 -5.39
N GLN A 56 -14.46 12.48 -6.27
CA GLN A 56 -15.41 12.62 -7.38
C GLN A 56 -14.96 11.98 -8.67
N PHE A 57 -13.78 11.39 -8.70
CA PHE A 57 -13.26 10.70 -9.88
C PHE A 57 -12.48 9.46 -9.49
N THR A 58 -12.23 8.59 -10.46
CA THR A 58 -11.39 7.42 -10.28
C THR A 58 -10.24 7.48 -11.28
N LEU A 59 -9.11 6.90 -10.92
CA LEU A 59 -7.94 6.84 -11.77
C LEU A 59 -7.63 5.40 -12.14
N SER A 60 -7.39 5.17 -13.43
CA SER A 60 -6.92 3.90 -13.92
C SER A 60 -5.45 4.07 -14.30
N TRP A 61 -4.58 3.35 -13.61
CA TRP A 61 -3.13 3.49 -13.75
C TRP A 61 -2.57 2.47 -14.74
N ARG A 62 -1.74 2.95 -15.63
CA ARG A 62 -1.00 2.13 -16.58
C ARG A 62 0.48 2.47 -16.48
N TYR A 63 1.33 1.47 -16.47
CA TYR A 63 2.76 1.65 -16.29
C TYR A 63 3.50 1.08 -17.49
N GLU A 64 4.17 1.97 -18.24
CA GLU A 64 4.94 1.59 -19.42
C GLU A 64 6.38 2.02 -19.20
N ILE A 65 7.27 1.08 -18.97
CA ILE A 65 8.67 1.36 -18.64
C ILE A 65 9.54 0.86 -19.78
N ASN A 66 10.25 1.78 -20.44
CA ASN A 66 11.13 1.46 -21.57
C ASN A 66 10.40 0.67 -22.66
N GLY A 67 9.17 1.08 -22.96
CA GLY A 67 8.38 0.44 -24.00
C GLY A 67 7.71 -0.86 -23.60
N ARG A 68 7.82 -1.25 -22.33
CA ARG A 68 7.24 -2.48 -21.82
C ARG A 68 6.10 -2.17 -20.87
N ASP A 69 4.97 -2.83 -21.08
CA ASP A 69 3.81 -2.67 -20.18
C ASP A 69 4.01 -3.58 -18.97
N VAL A 70 4.23 -2.97 -17.81
CA VAL A 70 4.40 -3.68 -16.54
C VAL A 70 3.21 -3.46 -15.60
N THR A 71 2.10 -3.03 -16.16
CA THR A 71 0.89 -2.70 -15.39
C THR A 71 0.38 -3.86 -14.53
N PRO A 72 0.25 -5.10 -15.06
CA PRO A 72 -0.30 -6.18 -14.25
C PRO A 72 0.56 -6.46 -13.02
N GLU A 73 1.86 -6.50 -13.19
CA GLU A 73 2.79 -6.79 -12.10
C GLU A 73 2.78 -5.70 -11.04
N LEU A 74 2.82 -4.43 -11.46
CA LEU A 74 2.79 -3.31 -10.52
C LEU A 74 1.45 -3.17 -9.83
N ARG A 75 0.35 -3.36 -10.53
CA ARG A 75 -0.97 -3.30 -9.90
C ARG A 75 -1.11 -4.37 -8.83
N ARG A 76 -0.64 -5.58 -9.12
CA ARG A 76 -0.69 -6.66 -8.14
C ARG A 76 0.16 -6.35 -6.92
N PHE A 77 1.38 -5.86 -7.12
CA PHE A 77 2.27 -5.49 -6.03
C PHE A 77 1.64 -4.39 -5.15
N LEU A 78 1.15 -3.33 -5.77
CA LEU A 78 0.56 -2.20 -5.03
C LEU A 78 -0.71 -2.61 -4.28
N ALA A 79 -1.52 -3.50 -4.85
CA ALA A 79 -2.71 -4.01 -4.18
C ALA A 79 -2.33 -4.84 -2.95
N LEU A 80 -1.29 -5.65 -3.04
CA LEU A 80 -0.82 -6.45 -1.91
C LEU A 80 -0.20 -5.58 -0.82
N GLU A 81 0.49 -4.50 -1.20
CA GLU A 81 1.02 -3.55 -0.23
C GLU A 81 -0.12 -2.88 0.55
N GLU A 82 -1.19 -2.52 -0.13
CA GLU A 82 -2.36 -1.94 0.51
C GLU A 82 -3.06 -2.94 1.42
N ASP A 83 -3.17 -4.19 0.99
CA ASP A 83 -3.75 -5.26 1.80
C ASP A 83 -2.93 -5.49 3.07
N LEU A 84 -1.61 -5.50 2.95
CA LEU A 84 -0.71 -5.67 4.08
C LEU A 84 -0.88 -4.51 5.07
N ARG A 85 -0.94 -3.28 4.58
CA ARG A 85 -1.14 -2.10 5.43
C ARG A 85 -2.45 -2.21 6.20
N ARG A 86 -3.51 -2.65 5.54
CA ARG A 86 -4.83 -2.81 6.15
C ARG A 86 -4.81 -3.88 7.24
N VAL A 87 -4.18 -5.02 6.96
CA VAL A 87 -4.04 -6.09 7.94
C VAL A 87 -3.23 -5.63 9.16
N GLN A 88 -2.18 -4.87 8.93
CA GLN A 88 -1.38 -4.32 10.04
C GLN A 88 -2.20 -3.37 10.93
N GLN A 89 -3.03 -2.54 10.33
CA GLN A 89 -3.91 -1.65 11.08
C GLN A 89 -4.95 -2.44 11.87
N ASP A 90 -5.55 -3.46 11.25
CA ASP A 90 -6.51 -4.33 11.91
C ASP A 90 -5.88 -5.09 13.06
N ARG A 91 -4.64 -5.55 12.86
CA ARG A 91 -3.89 -6.22 13.91
C ARG A 91 -3.65 -5.30 15.11
N MET A 92 -3.27 -4.05 14.87
CA MET A 92 -3.07 -3.08 15.95
C MET A 92 -4.36 -2.82 16.72
N ARG A 93 -5.47 -2.69 16.01
CA ARG A 93 -6.77 -2.49 16.63
C ARG A 93 -7.20 -3.71 17.45
N ALA A 94 -7.07 -4.90 16.87
CA ALA A 94 -7.42 -6.15 17.54
C ALA A 94 -6.57 -6.37 18.79
N ARG A 95 -5.29 -6.04 18.74
CA ARG A 95 -4.40 -6.12 19.87
C ARG A 95 -4.88 -5.20 21.01
N LYS A 96 -5.24 -3.97 20.67
CA LYS A 96 -5.71 -3.00 21.63
C LYS A 96 -7.00 -3.47 22.30
N GLU A 97 -7.91 -3.99 21.52
CA GLU A 97 -9.17 -4.54 22.00
C GLU A 97 -8.97 -5.76 22.89
N ALA A 98 -8.05 -6.65 22.52
CA ALA A 98 -7.73 -7.81 23.31
C ALA A 98 -7.15 -7.43 24.68
N LEU A 99 -6.23 -6.46 24.69
CA LEU A 99 -5.63 -5.99 25.94
C LEU A 99 -6.66 -5.30 26.85
N ALA A 100 -7.58 -4.55 26.26
CA ALA A 100 -8.66 -3.92 27.01
C ALA A 100 -9.59 -4.97 27.61
N ALA A 101 -9.94 -5.99 26.85
CA ALA A 101 -10.78 -7.08 27.34
C ALA A 101 -10.12 -7.85 28.49
N LEU A 102 -8.82 -8.08 28.38
CA LEU A 102 -8.07 -8.76 29.44
C LEU A 102 -7.98 -7.91 30.71
N THR A 103 -7.83 -6.60 30.56
CA THR A 103 -7.86 -5.68 31.69
C THR A 103 -9.23 -5.71 32.39
N ASP A 104 -10.30 -5.67 31.61
CA ASP A 104 -11.65 -5.71 32.14
C ASP A 104 -11.96 -7.05 32.82
N ALA A 105 -11.31 -8.11 32.36
CA ALA A 105 -11.45 -9.43 32.99
C ALA A 105 -10.60 -9.58 34.26
N GLY A 106 -9.85 -8.56 34.64
CA GLY A 106 -9.08 -8.55 35.88
C GLY A 106 -7.65 -9.01 35.76
N LEU A 107 -7.10 -9.18 34.56
CA LEU A 107 -5.72 -9.57 34.40
C LEU A 107 -4.79 -8.41 34.74
N SER A 108 -3.71 -8.72 35.44
CA SER A 108 -2.70 -7.72 35.74
C SER A 108 -1.83 -7.41 34.52
N ARG A 109 -1.18 -6.26 34.56
CA ARG A 109 -0.25 -5.88 33.49
C ARG A 109 0.86 -6.89 33.28
N ARG A 110 1.31 -7.50 34.36
CA ARG A 110 2.39 -8.50 34.35
C ARG A 110 1.96 -9.71 33.51
N VAL A 111 0.73 -10.17 33.70
CA VAL A 111 0.21 -11.32 32.95
C VAL A 111 -0.08 -10.94 31.53
N MET A 112 -0.57 -9.71 31.28
CA MET A 112 -0.81 -9.25 29.92
C MET A 112 0.48 -9.16 29.09
N ALA A 113 1.61 -8.91 29.74
CA ALA A 113 2.90 -8.88 29.07
C ALA A 113 3.23 -10.21 28.39
N ASP A 114 2.78 -11.33 28.98
CA ASP A 114 3.00 -12.65 28.37
C ASP A 114 2.25 -12.77 27.05
N VAL A 115 1.05 -12.22 26.96
CA VAL A 115 0.27 -12.25 25.73
C VAL A 115 0.96 -11.44 24.62
N VAL A 116 1.45 -10.25 24.97
CA VAL A 116 2.16 -9.39 24.04
C VAL A 116 3.45 -10.05 23.58
N GLN A 117 4.18 -10.65 24.51
CA GLN A 117 5.43 -11.31 24.20
C GLN A 117 5.24 -12.51 23.27
N LEU A 118 4.20 -13.29 23.48
CA LEU A 118 3.87 -14.42 22.62
C LEU A 118 3.59 -13.94 21.20
N SER A 119 2.82 -12.86 21.07
CA SER A 119 2.52 -12.27 19.76
C SER A 119 3.81 -11.84 19.04
N HIS A 120 4.72 -11.21 19.76
CA HIS A 120 5.99 -10.76 19.21
C HIS A 120 6.89 -11.93 18.80
N GLN A 121 6.97 -12.96 19.63
CA GLN A 121 7.72 -14.17 19.33
C GLN A 121 7.18 -14.87 18.08
N ARG A 122 5.86 -14.89 17.93
CA ARG A 122 5.23 -15.50 16.78
C ARG A 122 5.64 -14.80 15.48
N VAL A 123 5.66 -13.48 15.48
CA VAL A 123 6.06 -12.70 14.32
C VAL A 123 7.52 -12.96 13.96
N GLN A 124 8.40 -12.98 14.96
CA GLN A 124 9.80 -13.26 14.74
C GLN A 124 10.03 -14.66 14.19
N GLN A 125 9.30 -15.63 14.69
CA GLN A 125 9.39 -17.00 14.22
C GLN A 125 8.98 -17.11 12.75
N LEU A 126 7.90 -16.46 12.38
CA LEU A 126 7.43 -16.45 10.99
C LEU A 126 8.47 -15.83 10.03
N VAL A 127 9.11 -14.76 10.45
CA VAL A 127 10.16 -14.12 9.66
C VAL A 127 11.36 -15.06 9.52
N SER A 128 11.77 -15.71 10.61
CA SER A 128 12.89 -16.65 10.58
C SER A 128 12.59 -17.86 9.70
N ASP A 129 11.39 -18.39 9.81
CA ASP A 129 10.98 -19.53 9.00
C ASP A 129 10.97 -19.18 7.51
N THR A 130 10.58 -17.98 7.17
CA THR A 130 10.59 -17.51 5.79
C THR A 130 12.02 -17.50 5.23
N ARG A 131 12.96 -17.04 6.03
CA ARG A 131 14.37 -17.03 5.60
C ARG A 131 14.93 -18.43 5.44
N SER A 132 14.59 -19.30 6.40
CA SER A 132 15.10 -20.66 6.35
C SER A 132 14.39 -21.47 5.29
N GLY A 133 13.13 -21.23 5.13
CA GLY A 133 12.32 -21.96 4.16
C GLY A 133 12.74 -21.78 2.74
N GLN A 134 13.38 -20.69 2.44
CA GLN A 134 13.87 -20.51 1.11
C GLN A 134 15.01 -21.48 0.83
N VAL A 135 15.67 -21.93 1.85
CA VAL A 135 16.76 -22.83 1.66
C VAL A 135 16.26 -24.20 1.63
N ASP A 136 15.42 -24.62 2.49
CA ASP A 136 15.11 -25.91 2.62
C ASP A 136 13.83 -26.23 2.69
N GLY A 137 13.11 -25.80 2.40
CA GLY A 137 11.91 -26.25 2.35
C GLY A 137 11.22 -26.65 3.50
N PRO A 138 11.07 -27.54 3.81
CA PRO A 138 10.19 -28.13 4.63
C PRO A 138 10.12 -27.73 5.94
N SER A 139 10.09 -27.23 6.43
CA SER A 139 10.15 -27.03 7.53
C SER A 139 9.26 -26.86 8.32
N VAL A 140 8.83 -26.76 8.68
CA VAL A 140 8.16 -26.56 9.40
C VAL A 140 7.70 -26.16 10.34
N ALA A 141 7.76 -26.13 10.84
CA ALA A 141 7.51 -25.82 11.76
C ALA A 141 6.58 -25.36 12.38
N VAL A 142 6.13 -25.23 12.68
CA VAL A 142 5.24 -24.80 13.35
C VAL A 142 4.98 -24.45 14.25
#